data_22f0c5c6a59073256944b56f752d737f
#
_entry.id   22f0c5c6a59073256944b56f752d737f
#
_cell.length_a   1.000
_cell.length_b   1.000
_cell.length_c   1.000
_cell.angle_alpha   90.00
_cell.angle_beta   90.00
_cell.angle_gamma   90.00
#
_symmetry.space_group_name_H-M   'P 1'
#
loop_
_entity.id
_entity.type
_entity.pdbx_description
1 polymer ?
#
loop_
_entity_poly.entity_id
_entity_poly.type
_entity_poly.pdbx_seq_one_letter_code
_entity_poly.pdbx_strand_id
1 'polypeptide(L)'
;MLPEMISGKSSTPAFVLIAGDEDISAKIQGRLISLSLTDNRGFEADRLDIELDDSDGALMMPKRGEVLTLHLGWQGERLIHKGSFTVDEIEHSGVPNKMTLRARSADFRATLNVRREMSYHQKTLGDIVRTIAARNNVTAVVDPGLDTVKIEHIDQTNESDGSFLTRLGQLNGATACVKNGNLLFMVQGGNTTASGQVLPLVQITRSVGDGHRFSLVDRGAYTGVTANYLNTRKPQEKTQSQIRRRKPTTNKPKKEEQKQGEYLVGEEGNVMVLSHTYASKTNAERAAKAAWEKIQRGVASFSITLAKGRADLFPELPVKVSGFKPEIDEAYWTLVTVSHSLNNSGFTTSLELEVKSSEIDMDKE
;
A
#
# COMPACT_ATOMS: atom_id res chain seq x y z
N MET A 1 -46.43 7.13 -26.12
CA MET A 1 -44.99 6.88 -25.98
C MET A 1 -44.82 6.05 -24.73
N LEU A 2 -44.53 4.77 -24.87
CA LEU A 2 -44.15 3.89 -23.76
C LEU A 2 -42.71 4.23 -23.40
N PRO A 3 -42.35 4.36 -22.09
CA PRO A 3 -40.97 4.55 -21.69
C PRO A 3 -40.19 3.31 -22.11
N GLU A 4 -39.08 3.51 -22.82
CA GLU A 4 -38.09 2.47 -23.07
C GLU A 4 -37.68 1.86 -21.74
N MET A 5 -38.03 0.60 -21.55
CA MET A 5 -37.50 -0.21 -20.46
C MET A 5 -36.00 -0.26 -20.66
N ILE A 6 -35.27 0.38 -19.76
CA ILE A 6 -33.82 0.25 -19.67
C ILE A 6 -33.55 -1.24 -19.43
N SER A 7 -33.17 -1.94 -20.47
CA SER A 7 -32.64 -3.29 -20.39
C SER A 7 -31.37 -3.25 -19.57
N GLY A 8 -31.48 -3.36 -18.27
CA GLY A 8 -30.36 -3.56 -17.38
C GLY A 8 -29.70 -4.87 -17.80
N LYS A 9 -28.59 -4.82 -18.52
CA LYS A 9 -27.74 -6.00 -18.71
C LYS A 9 -27.41 -6.52 -17.32
N SER A 10 -28.01 -7.64 -16.92
CA SER A 10 -27.64 -8.36 -15.70
C SER A 10 -26.17 -8.71 -15.84
N SER A 11 -25.30 -8.01 -15.12
CA SER A 11 -23.89 -8.31 -15.13
C SER A 11 -23.68 -9.55 -14.26
N THR A 12 -23.35 -10.68 -14.88
CA THR A 12 -23.00 -11.91 -14.17
C THR A 12 -21.54 -11.84 -13.73
N PRO A 13 -21.23 -12.01 -12.45
CA PRO A 13 -19.85 -12.10 -11.99
C PRO A 13 -19.14 -13.29 -12.64
N ALA A 14 -17.87 -13.12 -12.94
CA ALA A 14 -17.03 -14.16 -13.53
C ALA A 14 -15.65 -14.20 -12.86
N PHE A 15 -15.13 -15.39 -12.72
CA PHE A 15 -13.76 -15.61 -12.26
C PHE A 15 -13.12 -16.75 -13.07
N VAL A 16 -11.79 -16.76 -13.10
CA VAL A 16 -10.98 -17.90 -13.52
C VAL A 16 -10.01 -18.21 -12.39
N LEU A 17 -10.02 -19.47 -11.97
CA LEU A 17 -9.09 -20.00 -10.96
C LEU A 17 -8.29 -21.15 -11.57
N ILE A 18 -6.96 -20.96 -11.61
CA ILE A 18 -6.00 -21.94 -12.14
C ILE A 18 -5.22 -22.50 -10.95
N ALA A 19 -5.21 -23.82 -10.80
CA ALA A 19 -4.42 -24.52 -9.80
C ALA A 19 -3.21 -25.17 -10.50
N GLY A 20 -2.00 -24.69 -10.20
CA GLY A 20 -0.83 -25.07 -10.99
C GLY A 20 -1.01 -24.69 -12.47
N ASP A 21 -1.17 -25.68 -13.34
CA ASP A 21 -1.40 -25.49 -14.78
C ASP A 21 -2.86 -25.81 -15.21
N GLU A 22 -3.73 -26.17 -14.27
CA GLU A 22 -5.09 -26.63 -14.56
C GLU A 22 -6.12 -25.54 -14.24
N ASP A 23 -6.98 -25.19 -15.21
CA ASP A 23 -8.16 -24.35 -14.96
C ASP A 23 -9.26 -25.17 -14.24
N ILE A 24 -9.47 -24.86 -12.97
CA ILE A 24 -10.45 -25.52 -12.10
C ILE A 24 -11.76 -24.74 -11.98
N SER A 25 -11.91 -23.63 -12.68
CA SER A 25 -13.07 -22.71 -12.56
C SER A 25 -14.39 -23.45 -12.74
N ALA A 26 -14.54 -24.23 -13.80
CA ALA A 26 -15.76 -24.98 -14.10
C ALA A 26 -16.07 -26.05 -13.03
N LYS A 27 -15.05 -26.65 -12.40
CA LYS A 27 -15.20 -27.66 -11.36
C LYS A 27 -15.74 -27.09 -10.06
N ILE A 28 -15.38 -25.84 -9.74
CA ILE A 28 -15.73 -25.20 -8.48
C ILE A 28 -16.89 -24.21 -8.59
N GLN A 29 -17.25 -23.75 -9.79
CA GLN A 29 -18.29 -22.72 -9.99
C GLN A 29 -19.64 -23.09 -9.35
N GLY A 30 -20.08 -24.34 -9.50
CA GLY A 30 -21.32 -24.82 -8.90
C GLY A 30 -21.27 -25.09 -7.39
N ARG A 31 -20.06 -25.01 -6.80
CA ARG A 31 -19.79 -25.28 -5.38
C ARG A 31 -19.33 -24.06 -4.62
N LEU A 32 -19.10 -22.95 -5.32
CA LEU A 32 -18.56 -21.74 -4.71
C LEU A 32 -19.58 -21.11 -3.76
N ILE A 33 -19.28 -21.10 -2.47
CA ILE A 33 -20.03 -20.36 -1.44
C ILE A 33 -19.56 -18.90 -1.43
N SER A 34 -18.24 -18.71 -1.30
CA SER A 34 -17.63 -17.38 -1.33
C SER A 34 -16.18 -17.42 -1.81
N LEU A 35 -15.77 -16.35 -2.45
CA LEU A 35 -14.38 -16.04 -2.80
C LEU A 35 -14.10 -14.61 -2.34
N SER A 36 -13.10 -14.44 -1.49
CA SER A 36 -12.67 -13.14 -0.99
C SER A 36 -11.20 -12.93 -1.27
N LEU A 37 -10.86 -11.81 -1.89
CA LEU A 37 -9.49 -11.38 -2.12
C LEU A 37 -9.26 -10.03 -1.45
N THR A 38 -8.28 -9.96 -0.55
CA THR A 38 -7.80 -8.71 0.04
C THR A 38 -6.44 -8.37 -0.54
N ASP A 39 -6.37 -7.24 -1.22
CA ASP A 39 -5.15 -6.67 -1.82
C ASP A 39 -4.65 -5.55 -0.91
N ASN A 40 -3.50 -5.76 -0.28
CA ASN A 40 -2.93 -4.89 0.74
C ASN A 40 -1.81 -4.03 0.18
N ARG A 41 -1.62 -2.86 0.81
CA ARG A 41 -0.47 -2.00 0.58
C ARG A 41 0.80 -2.60 1.20
N GLY A 42 1.94 -2.42 0.55
CA GLY A 42 3.25 -2.71 1.11
C GLY A 42 3.58 -4.19 1.19
N PHE A 43 4.32 -4.58 2.25
CA PHE A 43 4.75 -5.97 2.47
C PHE A 43 3.73 -6.83 3.24
N GLU A 44 2.53 -6.34 3.46
CA GLU A 44 1.46 -7.19 3.92
C GLU A 44 1.01 -8.11 2.78
N ALA A 45 1.02 -9.42 3.02
CA ALA A 45 0.66 -10.37 1.98
C ALA A 45 -0.82 -10.23 1.60
N ASP A 46 -1.10 -10.23 0.30
CA ASP A 46 -2.46 -10.33 -0.18
C ASP A 46 -3.03 -11.69 0.21
N ARG A 47 -4.31 -11.74 0.51
CA ARG A 47 -4.98 -12.91 1.02
C ARG A 47 -6.15 -13.30 0.12
N LEU A 48 -6.18 -14.56 -0.27
CA LEU A 48 -7.27 -15.19 -1.00
C LEU A 48 -7.92 -16.27 -0.13
N ASP A 49 -9.20 -16.09 0.19
CA ASP A 49 -10.01 -17.08 0.90
C ASP A 49 -11.10 -17.59 -0.03
N ILE A 50 -11.26 -18.91 -0.12
CA ILE A 50 -12.26 -19.57 -0.98
C ILE A 50 -13.03 -20.56 -0.11
N GLU A 51 -14.36 -20.44 -0.06
CA GLU A 51 -15.25 -21.42 0.58
C GLU A 51 -16.04 -22.18 -0.48
N LEU A 52 -16.00 -23.50 -0.39
CA LEU A 52 -16.66 -24.43 -1.31
C LEU A 52 -17.64 -25.34 -0.57
N ASP A 53 -18.79 -25.58 -1.17
CA ASP A 53 -19.75 -26.60 -0.72
C ASP A 53 -19.20 -28.00 -1.00
N ASP A 54 -19.08 -28.82 0.03
CA ASP A 54 -18.67 -30.21 -0.03
C ASP A 54 -19.73 -31.14 0.63
N SER A 55 -20.99 -30.76 0.53
CA SER A 55 -22.10 -31.52 1.15
C SER A 55 -22.19 -32.96 0.66
N ASP A 56 -21.71 -33.24 -0.55
CA ASP A 56 -21.60 -34.58 -1.14
C ASP A 56 -20.29 -35.31 -0.82
N GLY A 57 -19.33 -34.66 -0.18
CA GLY A 57 -18.00 -35.22 0.16
C GLY A 57 -17.14 -35.56 -1.05
N ALA A 58 -17.41 -34.97 -2.22
CA ALA A 58 -16.73 -35.30 -3.46
C ALA A 58 -15.50 -34.41 -3.77
N LEU A 59 -15.27 -33.34 -3.01
CA LEU A 59 -14.11 -32.48 -3.21
C LEU A 59 -12.82 -33.15 -2.68
N MET A 60 -11.84 -33.27 -3.57
CA MET A 60 -10.50 -33.66 -3.14
C MET A 60 -9.80 -32.48 -2.46
N MET A 61 -9.17 -32.73 -1.32
CA MET A 61 -8.35 -31.73 -0.66
C MET A 61 -7.14 -31.41 -1.51
N PRO A 62 -6.89 -30.12 -1.86
CA PRO A 62 -5.66 -29.73 -2.54
C PRO A 62 -4.44 -29.95 -1.64
N LYS A 63 -3.25 -29.92 -2.23
CA LYS A 63 -2.02 -30.02 -1.47
C LYS A 63 -1.66 -28.64 -0.89
N ARG A 64 -1.13 -28.62 0.34
CA ARG A 64 -0.51 -27.39 0.86
C ARG A 64 0.66 -26.99 -0.02
N GLY A 65 0.79 -25.69 -0.28
CA GLY A 65 1.81 -25.14 -1.16
C GLY A 65 1.39 -25.13 -2.64
N GLU A 66 0.18 -25.57 -2.97
CA GLU A 66 -0.37 -25.42 -4.32
C GLU A 66 -0.57 -23.94 -4.65
N VAL A 67 -0.25 -23.57 -5.89
CA VAL A 67 -0.35 -22.18 -6.35
C VAL A 67 -1.64 -21.99 -7.10
N LEU A 68 -2.47 -21.04 -6.63
CA LEU A 68 -3.73 -20.64 -7.25
C LEU A 68 -3.53 -19.31 -7.96
N THR A 69 -3.84 -19.23 -9.25
CA THR A 69 -3.84 -17.97 -10.01
C THR A 69 -5.27 -17.51 -10.26
N LEU A 70 -5.59 -16.28 -9.85
CA LEU A 70 -6.94 -15.73 -9.87
C LEU A 70 -7.09 -14.62 -10.90
N HIS A 71 -8.20 -14.70 -11.67
CA HIS A 71 -8.71 -13.61 -12.49
C HIS A 71 -10.15 -13.30 -12.07
N LEU A 72 -10.51 -12.03 -11.96
CA LEU A 72 -11.85 -11.56 -11.58
C LEU A 72 -12.41 -10.58 -12.59
N GLY A 73 -13.73 -10.50 -12.67
CA GLY A 73 -14.43 -9.51 -13.49
C GLY A 73 -15.90 -9.87 -13.73
N TRP A 74 -16.35 -9.52 -14.92
CA TRP A 74 -17.73 -9.70 -15.34
C TRP A 74 -17.80 -10.53 -16.62
N GLN A 75 -18.86 -11.34 -16.75
CA GLN A 75 -19.08 -12.16 -17.93
C GLN A 75 -19.18 -11.29 -19.18
N GLY A 76 -18.42 -11.67 -20.22
CA GLY A 76 -18.35 -10.90 -21.48
C GLY A 76 -17.38 -9.73 -21.46
N GLU A 77 -16.70 -9.47 -20.33
CA GLU A 77 -15.59 -8.52 -20.21
C GLU A 77 -14.26 -9.27 -20.06
N ARG A 78 -13.15 -8.54 -20.29
CA ARG A 78 -11.82 -9.09 -20.01
C ARG A 78 -11.65 -9.23 -18.49
N LEU A 79 -11.40 -10.44 -18.01
CA LEU A 79 -11.10 -10.67 -16.61
C LEU A 79 -9.71 -10.12 -16.26
N ILE A 80 -9.62 -9.52 -15.10
CA ILE A 80 -8.39 -8.90 -14.59
C ILE A 80 -7.62 -9.92 -13.78
N HIS A 81 -6.35 -10.12 -14.13
CA HIS A 81 -5.42 -10.93 -13.36
C HIS A 81 -5.16 -10.29 -12.00
N LYS A 82 -5.42 -11.02 -10.91
CA LYS A 82 -5.28 -10.52 -9.54
C LYS A 82 -4.05 -11.04 -8.81
N GLY A 83 -3.32 -11.97 -9.43
CA GLY A 83 -2.09 -12.52 -8.87
C GLY A 83 -2.15 -14.03 -8.68
N SER A 84 -1.06 -14.56 -8.12
CA SER A 84 -0.92 -15.98 -7.76
C SER A 84 -0.75 -16.10 -6.25
N PHE A 85 -1.41 -17.11 -5.67
CA PHE A 85 -1.53 -17.29 -4.22
C PHE A 85 -1.14 -18.71 -3.86
N THR A 86 -0.32 -18.89 -2.85
CA THR A 86 0.08 -20.21 -2.34
C THR A 86 -0.86 -20.62 -1.21
N VAL A 87 -1.48 -21.79 -1.34
CA VAL A 87 -2.37 -22.36 -0.31
C VAL A 87 -1.53 -22.71 0.92
N ASP A 88 -1.82 -22.06 2.04
CA ASP A 88 -1.15 -22.27 3.33
C ASP A 88 -2.04 -22.96 4.37
N GLU A 89 -3.36 -22.85 4.23
CA GLU A 89 -4.31 -23.47 5.16
C GLU A 89 -5.48 -24.08 4.38
N ILE A 90 -5.85 -25.31 4.77
CA ILE A 90 -7.01 -26.03 4.25
C ILE A 90 -7.82 -26.47 5.47
N GLU A 91 -9.07 -26.08 5.51
CA GLU A 91 -10.02 -26.42 6.56
C GLU A 91 -11.21 -27.16 5.96
N HIS A 92 -11.60 -28.28 6.55
CA HIS A 92 -12.85 -28.95 6.25
C HIS A 92 -13.72 -28.94 7.51
N SER A 93 -14.93 -28.43 7.40
CA SER A 93 -15.88 -28.30 8.51
C SER A 93 -17.29 -28.74 8.07
N GLY A 94 -18.11 -29.10 9.03
CA GLY A 94 -19.49 -29.55 8.78
C GLY A 94 -20.28 -29.54 10.08
N VAL A 95 -21.61 -29.61 10.08
CA VAL A 95 -22.63 -29.78 9.08
C VAL A 95 -23.33 -28.45 8.76
N PRO A 96 -23.57 -28.05 7.48
CA PRO A 96 -23.20 -28.75 6.26
C PRO A 96 -21.70 -28.76 5.99
N ASN A 97 -21.25 -29.79 5.24
CA ASN A 97 -19.83 -29.93 4.94
C ASN A 97 -19.37 -28.81 3.98
N LYS A 98 -18.29 -28.17 4.30
CA LYS A 98 -17.63 -27.16 3.48
C LYS A 98 -16.12 -27.27 3.55
N MET A 99 -15.46 -26.88 2.48
CA MET A 99 -14.01 -26.76 2.40
C MET A 99 -13.62 -25.29 2.29
N THR A 100 -12.73 -24.83 3.16
CA THR A 100 -12.17 -23.49 3.11
C THR A 100 -10.69 -23.56 2.76
N LEU A 101 -10.31 -22.85 1.71
CA LEU A 101 -8.92 -22.70 1.29
C LEU A 101 -8.47 -21.28 1.61
N ARG A 102 -7.36 -21.13 2.36
CA ARG A 102 -6.73 -19.85 2.60
C ARG A 102 -5.36 -19.85 1.94
N ALA A 103 -5.13 -18.84 1.13
CA ALA A 103 -3.90 -18.69 0.36
C ALA A 103 -3.37 -17.27 0.48
N ARG A 104 -2.05 -17.13 0.44
CA ARG A 104 -1.35 -15.84 0.47
C ARG A 104 -0.57 -15.62 -0.81
N SER A 105 -0.36 -14.35 -1.16
CA SER A 105 0.40 -13.98 -2.35
C SER A 105 1.66 -14.84 -2.50
N ALA A 106 1.78 -15.54 -3.61
CA ALA A 106 2.92 -16.40 -3.93
C ALA A 106 4.23 -15.60 -4.11
N ASP A 107 4.11 -14.30 -4.39
CA ASP A 107 5.24 -13.38 -4.49
C ASP A 107 5.87 -13.08 -3.11
N PHE A 108 5.17 -13.42 -2.02
CA PHE A 108 5.68 -13.27 -0.66
C PHE A 108 6.67 -14.39 -0.32
N ARG A 109 7.86 -14.28 -0.88
CA ARG A 109 8.88 -15.32 -0.79
C ARG A 109 9.41 -15.51 0.63
N ALA A 110 9.57 -16.77 1.06
CA ALA A 110 10.17 -17.11 2.34
C ALA A 110 11.55 -16.46 2.53
N THR A 111 12.31 -16.25 1.44
CA THR A 111 13.62 -15.60 1.45
C THR A 111 13.60 -14.14 1.92
N LEU A 112 12.51 -13.40 1.69
CA LEU A 112 12.32 -12.03 2.18
C LEU A 112 12.20 -11.96 3.71
N ASN A 113 11.83 -13.06 4.35
CA ASN A 113 11.68 -13.17 5.80
C ASN A 113 12.95 -13.67 6.51
N VAL A 114 13.98 -14.08 5.76
CA VAL A 114 15.26 -14.51 6.34
C VAL A 114 15.99 -13.32 6.94
N ARG A 115 16.30 -13.39 8.23
CA ARG A 115 17.08 -12.36 8.92
C ARG A 115 18.53 -12.39 8.46
N ARG A 116 19.10 -11.20 8.28
CA ARG A 116 20.45 -11.00 7.75
C ARG A 116 21.19 -9.93 8.52
N GLU A 117 22.51 -9.97 8.39
CA GLU A 117 23.41 -8.91 8.84
C GLU A 117 24.17 -8.41 7.62
N MET A 118 23.94 -7.17 7.23
CA MET A 118 24.57 -6.51 6.09
C MET A 118 24.76 -5.04 6.38
N SER A 119 25.89 -4.49 5.92
CA SER A 119 26.17 -3.05 5.99
C SER A 119 26.26 -2.48 4.58
N TYR A 120 25.60 -1.38 4.35
CA TYR A 120 25.63 -0.66 3.08
C TYR A 120 26.32 0.69 3.28
N HIS A 121 27.41 0.91 2.53
CA HIS A 121 28.22 2.11 2.59
C HIS A 121 28.26 2.80 1.24
N GLN A 122 28.07 4.11 1.18
CA GLN A 122 28.18 4.93 -0.03
C GLN A 122 27.37 4.38 -1.22
N LYS A 123 26.17 3.88 -0.94
CA LYS A 123 25.24 3.34 -1.94
C LYS A 123 24.10 4.31 -2.21
N THR A 124 23.46 4.17 -3.36
CA THR A 124 22.14 4.78 -3.55
C THR A 124 21.05 3.88 -2.99
N LEU A 125 19.90 4.47 -2.70
CA LEU A 125 18.72 3.71 -2.26
C LEU A 125 18.33 2.66 -3.30
N GLY A 126 18.36 3.03 -4.60
CA GLY A 126 18.11 2.10 -5.69
C GLY A 126 19.12 0.94 -5.74
N ASP A 127 20.42 1.19 -5.48
CA ASP A 127 21.42 0.12 -5.43
C ASP A 127 21.13 -0.88 -4.31
N ILE A 128 20.68 -0.39 -3.16
CA ILE A 128 20.30 -1.25 -2.03
C ILE A 128 19.08 -2.09 -2.41
N VAL A 129 18.04 -1.48 -2.97
CA VAL A 129 16.82 -2.18 -3.40
C VAL A 129 17.13 -3.23 -4.47
N ARG A 130 17.96 -2.91 -5.47
CA ARG A 130 18.40 -3.85 -6.51
C ARG A 130 19.21 -5.01 -5.93
N THR A 131 20.07 -4.75 -4.95
CA THR A 131 20.85 -5.80 -4.27
C THR A 131 19.91 -6.77 -3.55
N ILE A 132 18.88 -6.25 -2.88
CA ILE A 132 17.89 -7.08 -2.18
C ILE A 132 17.02 -7.85 -3.18
N ALA A 133 16.59 -7.21 -4.26
CA ALA A 133 15.79 -7.84 -5.30
C ALA A 133 16.54 -9.03 -5.93
N ALA A 134 17.80 -8.84 -6.32
CA ALA A 134 18.62 -9.87 -6.94
C ALA A 134 18.77 -11.12 -6.06
N ARG A 135 19.03 -10.95 -4.76
CA ARG A 135 19.16 -12.10 -3.84
C ARG A 135 17.84 -12.83 -3.54
N ASN A 136 16.70 -12.16 -3.81
CA ASN A 136 15.37 -12.76 -3.66
C ASN A 136 14.77 -13.23 -4.99
N ASN A 137 15.55 -13.22 -6.09
CA ASN A 137 15.12 -13.61 -7.44
C ASN A 137 13.87 -12.87 -7.92
N VAL A 138 13.81 -11.56 -7.67
CA VAL A 138 12.78 -10.64 -8.17
C VAL A 138 13.42 -9.47 -8.90
N THR A 139 12.69 -8.83 -9.81
CA THR A 139 13.15 -7.66 -10.55
C THR A 139 12.87 -6.39 -9.75
N ALA A 140 13.88 -5.55 -9.54
CA ALA A 140 13.67 -4.26 -8.85
C ALA A 140 13.08 -3.23 -9.81
N VAL A 141 12.01 -2.55 -9.38
CA VAL A 141 11.47 -1.35 -10.02
C VAL A 141 11.41 -0.25 -8.97
N VAL A 142 12.23 0.78 -9.13
CA VAL A 142 12.43 1.85 -8.15
C VAL A 142 12.00 3.18 -8.76
N ASP A 143 11.24 3.96 -8.01
CA ASP A 143 10.85 5.31 -8.39
C ASP A 143 12.09 6.16 -8.73
N PRO A 144 12.10 6.87 -9.87
CA PRO A 144 13.28 7.65 -10.30
C PRO A 144 13.76 8.69 -9.28
N GLY A 145 12.83 9.29 -8.51
CA GLY A 145 13.17 10.26 -7.46
C GLY A 145 13.82 9.61 -6.24
N LEU A 146 13.51 8.34 -5.98
CA LEU A 146 14.09 7.57 -4.87
C LEU A 146 15.39 6.86 -5.27
N ASP A 147 15.55 6.49 -6.53
CA ASP A 147 16.68 5.70 -7.03
C ASP A 147 18.03 6.34 -6.74
N THR A 148 18.13 7.66 -6.93
CA THR A 148 19.38 8.43 -6.78
C THR A 148 19.66 8.92 -5.38
N VAL A 149 18.79 8.63 -4.41
CA VAL A 149 18.95 9.04 -3.01
C VAL A 149 20.18 8.40 -2.41
N LYS A 150 21.14 9.23 -1.99
CA LYS A 150 22.41 8.76 -1.41
C LYS A 150 22.22 8.32 0.03
N ILE A 151 22.68 7.12 0.32
CA ILE A 151 22.76 6.52 1.66
C ILE A 151 24.25 6.40 2.00
N GLU A 152 24.72 7.21 2.95
CA GLU A 152 26.12 7.17 3.36
C GLU A 152 26.45 5.88 4.09
N HIS A 153 25.59 5.48 5.01
CA HIS A 153 25.72 4.26 5.79
C HIS A 153 24.36 3.84 6.35
N ILE A 154 24.05 2.56 6.25
CA ILE A 154 22.89 1.95 6.89
C ILE A 154 23.15 0.45 7.10
N ASP A 155 22.78 -0.04 8.27
CA ASP A 155 22.90 -1.44 8.62
C ASP A 155 21.55 -2.16 8.61
N GLN A 156 21.56 -3.36 8.09
CA GLN A 156 20.54 -4.36 8.26
C GLN A 156 21.05 -5.31 9.35
N THR A 157 20.61 -5.12 10.61
CA THR A 157 21.13 -5.86 11.75
C THR A 157 20.07 -6.82 12.27
N ASN A 158 20.29 -8.12 12.09
CA ASN A 158 19.34 -9.19 12.46
C ASN A 158 17.90 -8.91 11.97
N GLU A 159 17.80 -8.32 10.81
CA GLU A 159 16.56 -7.82 10.21
C GLU A 159 16.31 -8.56 8.88
N SER A 160 15.05 -8.91 8.62
CA SER A 160 14.68 -9.52 7.34
C SER A 160 14.70 -8.49 6.21
N ASP A 161 14.84 -8.97 4.97
CA ASP A 161 14.81 -8.11 3.79
C ASP A 161 13.52 -7.30 3.67
N GLY A 162 12.37 -7.94 3.96
CA GLY A 162 11.08 -7.27 3.97
C GLY A 162 10.98 -6.18 5.04
N SER A 163 11.43 -6.46 6.28
CA SER A 163 11.45 -5.47 7.37
C SER A 163 12.41 -4.32 7.05
N PHE A 164 13.60 -4.63 6.49
CA PHE A 164 14.58 -3.63 6.12
C PHE A 164 14.07 -2.70 5.01
N LEU A 165 13.44 -3.25 3.96
CA LEU A 165 12.81 -2.46 2.91
C LEU A 165 11.64 -1.61 3.44
N THR A 166 10.85 -2.13 4.37
CA THR A 166 9.80 -1.36 5.05
C THR A 166 10.38 -0.18 5.82
N ARG A 167 11.47 -0.40 6.57
CA ARG A 167 12.18 0.66 7.29
C ARG A 167 12.80 1.69 6.35
N LEU A 168 13.43 1.25 5.25
CA LEU A 168 13.93 2.14 4.20
C LEU A 168 12.80 2.98 3.58
N GLY A 169 11.65 2.36 3.32
CA GLY A 169 10.45 3.04 2.85
C GLY A 169 10.01 4.13 3.82
N GLN A 170 9.85 3.79 5.11
CA GLN A 170 9.44 4.73 6.15
C GLN A 170 10.37 5.94 6.27
N LEU A 171 11.69 5.72 6.17
CA LEU A 171 12.69 6.80 6.23
C LEU A 171 12.66 7.74 5.03
N ASN A 172 12.10 7.28 3.91
CA ASN A 172 12.10 8.03 2.64
C ASN A 172 10.69 8.39 2.13
N GLY A 173 9.64 8.20 2.94
CA GLY A 173 8.25 8.44 2.52
C GLY A 173 7.80 7.51 1.38
N ALA A 174 8.35 6.31 1.34
CA ALA A 174 8.12 5.33 0.29
C ALA A 174 7.43 4.08 0.84
N THR A 175 6.81 3.32 -0.05
CA THR A 175 6.32 1.96 0.19
C THR A 175 7.08 0.97 -0.68
N ALA A 176 7.23 -0.24 -0.17
CA ALA A 176 7.82 -1.35 -0.91
C ALA A 176 6.88 -2.54 -0.89
N CYS A 177 6.72 -3.22 -2.01
CA CYS A 177 5.93 -4.44 -2.12
C CYS A 177 6.48 -5.35 -3.22
N VAL A 178 6.10 -6.63 -3.19
CA VAL A 178 6.41 -7.55 -4.29
C VAL A 178 5.11 -7.94 -4.98
N LYS A 179 5.01 -7.65 -6.27
CA LYS A 179 3.85 -7.96 -7.11
C LYS A 179 4.33 -8.50 -8.47
N ASN A 180 3.77 -9.61 -8.90
CA ASN A 180 4.07 -10.23 -10.20
C ASN A 180 5.59 -10.42 -10.45
N GLY A 181 6.33 -10.89 -9.45
CA GLY A 181 7.78 -11.11 -9.55
C GLY A 181 8.64 -9.84 -9.55
N ASN A 182 8.04 -8.67 -9.29
CA ASN A 182 8.76 -7.40 -9.20
C ASN A 182 8.77 -6.87 -7.75
N LEU A 183 9.93 -6.45 -7.29
CA LEU A 183 10.08 -5.65 -6.07
C LEU A 183 9.87 -4.17 -6.45
N LEU A 184 8.72 -3.65 -6.10
CA LEU A 184 8.35 -2.26 -6.35
C LEU A 184 8.77 -1.41 -5.15
N PHE A 185 9.44 -0.29 -5.39
CA PHE A 185 9.82 0.70 -4.37
C PHE A 185 9.43 2.09 -4.87
N MET A 186 8.36 2.67 -4.32
CA MET A 186 7.73 3.87 -4.85
C MET A 186 7.35 4.85 -3.75
N VAL A 187 7.19 6.13 -4.11
CA VAL A 187 6.70 7.16 -3.18
C VAL A 187 5.26 6.82 -2.77
N GLN A 188 5.02 6.72 -1.48
CA GLN A 188 3.69 6.42 -0.95
C GLN A 188 2.72 7.57 -1.23
N GLY A 189 1.56 7.28 -1.85
CA GLY A 189 0.59 8.30 -2.26
C GLY A 189 1.12 9.27 -3.33
N GLY A 190 2.17 8.90 -4.07
CA GLY A 190 2.80 9.73 -5.09
C GLY A 190 2.00 9.87 -6.39
N ASN A 191 0.90 9.13 -6.54
CA ASN A 191 0.08 9.05 -7.76
C ASN A 191 0.86 8.57 -9.00
N THR A 192 1.98 7.90 -8.80
CA THR A 192 2.82 7.33 -9.85
C THR A 192 3.10 5.86 -9.57
N THR A 193 3.30 5.09 -10.63
CA THR A 193 3.84 3.73 -10.52
C THR A 193 5.29 3.78 -10.08
N ALA A 194 5.84 2.63 -9.67
CA ALA A 194 7.27 2.52 -9.36
C ALA A 194 8.18 2.86 -10.57
N SER A 195 7.68 2.81 -11.80
CA SER A 195 8.39 3.24 -13.02
C SER A 195 8.21 4.72 -13.34
N GLY A 196 7.50 5.50 -12.50
CA GLY A 196 7.28 6.94 -12.68
C GLY A 196 6.11 7.30 -13.60
N GLN A 197 5.30 6.34 -14.04
CA GLN A 197 4.09 6.63 -14.84
C GLN A 197 2.96 7.13 -13.94
N VAL A 198 2.22 8.14 -14.38
CA VAL A 198 1.07 8.68 -13.64
C VAL A 198 -0.04 7.63 -13.56
N LEU A 199 -0.53 7.38 -12.35
CA LEU A 199 -1.67 6.50 -12.10
C LEU A 199 -2.99 7.20 -12.51
N PRO A 200 -3.95 6.46 -13.08
CA PRO A 200 -5.25 7.04 -13.44
C PRO A 200 -6.02 7.45 -12.19
N LEU A 201 -6.65 8.63 -12.24
CA LEU A 201 -7.55 9.07 -11.17
C LEU A 201 -8.87 8.30 -11.26
N VAL A 202 -9.19 7.56 -10.21
CA VAL A 202 -10.45 6.83 -10.08
C VAL A 202 -11.53 7.76 -9.53
N GLN A 203 -12.69 7.77 -10.15
CA GLN A 203 -13.86 8.50 -9.64
C GLN A 203 -14.87 7.54 -9.03
N ILE A 204 -15.33 7.86 -7.82
CA ILE A 204 -16.33 7.08 -7.07
C ILE A 204 -17.44 8.01 -6.61
N THR A 205 -18.66 7.76 -7.08
CA THR A 205 -19.85 8.51 -6.65
C THR A 205 -20.57 7.75 -5.54
N ARG A 206 -21.26 8.45 -4.68
CA ARG A 206 -22.06 7.85 -3.60
C ARG A 206 -23.10 6.85 -4.11
N SER A 207 -23.63 7.06 -5.32
CA SER A 207 -24.67 6.20 -5.92
C SER A 207 -24.20 4.82 -6.33
N VAL A 208 -22.88 4.57 -6.44
CA VAL A 208 -22.33 3.27 -6.86
C VAL A 208 -21.96 2.35 -5.68
N GLY A 209 -22.17 2.82 -4.44
CA GLY A 209 -21.79 2.04 -3.26
C GLY A 209 -22.70 2.27 -2.06
N ASP A 210 -22.56 1.38 -1.10
CA ASP A 210 -23.26 1.39 0.18
C ASP A 210 -22.28 1.37 1.35
N GLY A 211 -22.81 1.64 2.55
CA GLY A 211 -22.08 1.44 3.81
C GLY A 211 -20.84 2.30 3.94
N HIS A 212 -20.82 3.54 3.40
CA HIS A 212 -19.68 4.42 3.55
C HIS A 212 -19.47 4.84 5.01
N ARG A 213 -18.21 4.98 5.39
CA ARG A 213 -17.80 5.50 6.69
C ARG A 213 -16.65 6.49 6.49
N PHE A 214 -16.83 7.67 7.05
CA PHE A 214 -15.78 8.67 7.18
C PHE A 214 -15.38 8.77 8.66
N SER A 215 -14.09 8.75 8.93
CA SER A 215 -13.56 8.92 10.28
C SER A 215 -12.45 9.95 10.23
N LEU A 216 -12.59 10.99 11.02
CA LEU A 216 -11.57 11.97 11.31
C LEU A 216 -11.07 11.70 12.72
N VAL A 217 -9.79 11.40 12.83
CA VAL A 217 -9.16 11.13 14.13
C VAL A 217 -8.08 12.16 14.34
N ASP A 218 -8.29 13.00 15.32
CA ASP A 218 -7.20 13.81 15.86
C ASP A 218 -6.21 12.86 16.56
N ARG A 219 -5.26 12.34 15.80
CA ARG A 219 -4.17 11.51 16.35
C ARG A 219 -3.14 12.37 17.08
N GLY A 220 -3.69 13.31 17.83
CA GLY A 220 -3.05 13.97 18.91
C GLY A 220 -1.98 14.87 18.45
N ALA A 221 -2.38 15.91 18.24
CA ALA A 221 -1.65 16.95 18.90
C ALA A 221 -0.16 17.06 18.51
N TYR A 222 0.35 16.28 17.56
CA TYR A 222 1.65 16.61 17.00
C TYR A 222 1.49 17.74 16.00
N THR A 223 2.01 18.89 16.39
CA THR A 223 2.02 20.09 15.53
C THR A 223 3.22 20.12 14.61
N GLY A 224 4.19 19.21 14.81
CA GLY A 224 5.37 19.10 13.99
C GLY A 224 6.19 17.84 14.29
N VAL A 225 7.23 17.62 13.49
CA VAL A 225 8.21 16.55 13.68
C VAL A 225 9.61 17.14 13.66
N THR A 226 10.42 16.74 14.64
CA THR A 226 11.83 17.14 14.74
C THR A 226 12.74 15.94 14.54
N ALA A 227 13.81 16.15 13.77
CA ALA A 227 14.89 15.19 13.58
C ALA A 227 16.24 15.82 13.90
N ASN A 228 17.04 15.14 14.70
CA ASN A 228 18.38 15.55 15.05
C ASN A 228 19.40 15.06 14.02
N TYR A 229 20.42 15.86 13.70
CA TYR A 229 21.53 15.42 12.88
C TYR A 229 22.87 15.84 13.45
N LEU A 230 23.88 14.99 13.23
CA LEU A 230 25.27 15.23 13.60
C LEU A 230 26.17 14.84 12.43
N ASN A 231 26.86 15.81 11.85
CA ASN A 231 27.84 15.52 10.80
C ASN A 231 29.14 14.98 11.44
N THR A 232 29.27 13.65 11.44
CA THR A 232 30.40 12.94 12.05
C THR A 232 31.73 13.20 11.35
N ARG A 233 31.74 13.74 10.14
CA ARG A 233 32.98 14.10 9.42
C ARG A 233 33.68 15.37 9.99
N LYS A 234 32.95 16.15 10.80
CA LYS A 234 33.48 17.37 11.44
C LYS A 234 32.94 17.47 12.88
N PRO A 235 33.42 16.67 13.83
CA PRO A 235 32.80 16.53 15.15
C PRO A 235 32.99 17.68 16.14
N GLN A 236 33.72 18.75 15.80
CA GLN A 236 34.22 19.68 16.82
C GLN A 236 33.48 21.03 17.00
N GLU A 237 32.32 21.27 16.41
CA GLU A 237 31.59 22.51 16.68
C GLU A 237 30.12 22.23 17.04
N LYS A 238 29.79 22.49 18.31
CA LYS A 238 28.39 22.50 18.79
C LYS A 238 27.77 23.87 18.47
N THR A 239 26.85 23.93 17.52
CA THR A 239 25.97 25.08 17.36
C THR A 239 24.55 24.59 17.21
N GLN A 240 23.73 24.80 18.22
CA GLN A 240 22.28 24.60 18.13
C GLN A 240 21.68 25.71 17.27
N SER A 241 21.02 25.37 16.20
CA SER A 241 20.14 26.28 15.51
C SER A 241 18.86 25.56 15.07
N GLN A 242 17.76 26.01 15.61
CA GLN A 242 16.43 25.64 15.14
C GLN A 242 16.20 26.26 13.76
N ILE A 243 15.87 25.45 12.76
CA ILE A 243 15.54 25.94 11.44
C ILE A 243 14.05 25.78 11.24
N ARG A 244 13.34 26.91 11.31
CA ARG A 244 11.90 27.00 11.00
C ARG A 244 11.71 27.12 9.49
N ARG A 245 10.71 26.45 8.94
CA ARG A 245 10.27 26.71 7.56
C ARG A 245 9.59 28.07 7.50
N ARG A 246 10.24 29.06 6.90
CA ARG A 246 9.62 30.32 6.50
C ARG A 246 9.07 30.20 5.09
N LYS A 247 7.90 30.82 4.83
CA LYS A 247 7.38 31.07 3.48
C LYS A 247 8.47 31.70 2.60
N PRO A 248 8.54 31.41 1.30
CA PRO A 248 9.60 31.90 0.46
C PRO A 248 9.55 33.42 0.34
N THR A 249 10.51 34.09 0.92
CA THR A 249 10.86 35.45 0.59
C THR A 249 12.23 35.47 -0.05
N THR A 250 12.30 36.13 -1.18
CA THR A 250 13.41 36.37 -2.09
C THR A 250 14.75 36.64 -1.42
N ASN A 251 15.77 36.02 -2.02
CA ASN A 251 17.23 36.32 -1.94
C ASN A 251 17.84 36.62 -0.56
N LYS A 252 18.49 35.59 0.01
CA LYS A 252 19.56 35.77 0.98
C LYS A 252 20.76 34.87 0.72
N PRO A 253 21.99 35.31 1.07
CA PRO A 253 23.25 34.65 0.72
C PRO A 253 23.36 33.25 1.34
N LYS A 254 24.08 32.33 0.66
CA LYS A 254 24.42 30.99 1.16
C LYS A 254 25.03 31.08 2.56
N LYS A 255 24.29 30.64 3.58
CA LYS A 255 24.83 30.39 4.91
C LYS A 255 25.65 29.09 4.90
N GLU A 256 26.78 29.09 5.56
CA GLU A 256 27.60 27.90 5.80
C GLU A 256 26.77 26.78 6.44
N GLU A 257 26.96 25.56 5.97
CA GLU A 257 26.23 24.38 6.50
C GLU A 257 26.61 24.15 7.96
N GLN A 258 25.63 24.17 8.82
CA GLN A 258 25.81 23.88 10.24
C GLN A 258 26.13 22.39 10.43
N LYS A 259 27.12 22.10 11.29
CA LYS A 259 27.63 20.73 11.53
C LYS A 259 26.69 19.87 12.37
N GLN A 260 25.89 20.49 13.19
CA GLN A 260 24.89 19.84 14.05
C GLN A 260 23.67 20.73 14.15
N GLY A 261 22.49 20.14 14.18
CA GLY A 261 21.25 20.90 14.33
C GLY A 261 20.03 20.01 14.39
N GLU A 262 18.91 20.67 14.49
CA GLU A 262 17.58 20.10 14.56
C GLU A 262 16.81 20.60 13.34
N TYR A 263 16.04 19.73 12.71
CA TYR A 263 15.17 20.06 11.60
C TYR A 263 13.71 19.85 12.04
N LEU A 264 12.93 20.93 12.06
CA LEU A 264 11.51 20.92 12.39
C LEU A 264 10.67 21.02 11.10
N VAL A 265 9.68 20.15 10.96
CA VAL A 265 8.59 20.23 9.97
C VAL A 265 7.29 20.44 10.73
N GLY A 266 6.45 21.37 10.27
CA GLY A 266 5.23 21.76 10.97
C GLY A 266 5.46 22.96 11.89
N GLU A 267 4.63 23.09 12.93
CA GLU A 267 4.64 24.19 13.89
C GLU A 267 5.25 23.78 15.23
N GLU A 268 5.66 24.76 16.02
CA GLU A 268 6.07 24.52 17.41
C GLU A 268 4.86 24.22 18.28
N GLY A 269 5.02 23.34 19.24
CA GLY A 269 3.98 22.92 20.17
C GLY A 269 4.27 21.52 20.65
N ASN A 270 3.34 20.61 20.45
CA ASN A 270 3.55 19.20 20.73
C ASN A 270 4.29 18.52 19.56
N VAL A 271 5.62 18.62 19.56
CA VAL A 271 6.48 18.15 18.47
C VAL A 271 6.92 16.71 18.74
N MET A 272 6.73 15.82 17.74
CA MET A 272 7.30 14.47 17.78
C MET A 272 8.80 14.53 17.49
N VAL A 273 9.63 14.07 18.41
CA VAL A 273 11.09 13.98 18.23
C VAL A 273 11.44 12.58 17.72
N LEU A 274 12.08 12.50 16.55
CA LEU A 274 12.60 11.22 16.06
C LEU A 274 13.79 10.78 16.92
N SER A 275 13.74 9.55 17.42
CA SER A 275 14.76 9.01 18.33
C SER A 275 16.13 8.81 17.69
N HIS A 276 16.18 8.73 16.35
CA HIS A 276 17.42 8.52 15.60
C HIS A 276 18.13 9.84 15.29
N THR A 277 19.45 9.90 15.50
CA THR A 277 20.29 11.03 15.07
C THR A 277 20.88 10.72 13.69
N TYR A 278 20.62 11.57 12.71
CA TYR A 278 21.02 11.36 11.32
C TYR A 278 22.42 11.90 11.04
N ALA A 279 23.16 11.24 10.15
CA ALA A 279 24.53 11.61 9.80
C ALA A 279 24.63 12.91 8.98
N SER A 280 23.51 13.39 8.41
CA SER A 280 23.46 14.63 7.64
C SER A 280 22.12 15.35 7.82
N LYS A 281 22.14 16.67 7.60
CA LYS A 281 20.94 17.49 7.60
C LYS A 281 19.91 17.00 6.58
N THR A 282 20.34 16.66 5.36
CA THR A 282 19.46 16.17 4.29
C THR A 282 18.73 14.88 4.68
N ASN A 283 19.42 13.97 5.39
CA ASN A 283 18.78 12.74 5.87
C ASN A 283 17.78 13.03 7.00
N ALA A 284 18.10 13.94 7.91
CA ALA A 284 17.17 14.38 8.96
C ALA A 284 15.92 15.06 8.36
N GLU A 285 16.11 15.97 7.40
CA GLU A 285 15.01 16.62 6.67
C GLU A 285 14.07 15.62 6.02
N ARG A 286 14.64 14.61 5.32
CA ARG A 286 13.85 13.57 4.64
C ARG A 286 13.06 12.73 5.62
N ALA A 287 13.69 12.26 6.69
CA ALA A 287 13.05 11.46 7.71
C ALA A 287 11.96 12.24 8.46
N ALA A 288 12.22 13.52 8.79
CA ALA A 288 11.21 14.37 9.43
C ALA A 288 10.00 14.61 8.51
N LYS A 289 10.23 14.88 7.22
CA LYS A 289 9.16 15.02 6.23
C LYS A 289 8.35 13.72 6.08
N ALA A 290 9.02 12.58 5.94
CA ALA A 290 8.36 11.30 5.81
C ALA A 290 7.50 10.94 7.04
N ALA A 291 8.01 11.22 8.25
CA ALA A 291 7.28 11.02 9.48
C ALA A 291 6.07 11.98 9.60
N TRP A 292 6.26 13.25 9.23
CA TRP A 292 5.20 14.24 9.19
C TRP A 292 4.09 13.86 8.21
N GLU A 293 4.44 13.51 6.98
CA GLU A 293 3.48 13.03 5.98
C GLU A 293 2.72 11.78 6.44
N LYS A 294 3.38 10.88 7.16
CA LYS A 294 2.72 9.70 7.76
C LYS A 294 1.69 10.09 8.82
N ILE A 295 2.01 11.08 9.68
CA ILE A 295 1.07 11.63 10.66
C ILE A 295 -0.13 12.25 9.94
N GLN A 296 0.12 13.08 8.94
CA GLN A 296 -0.91 13.76 8.16
C GLN A 296 -1.86 12.77 7.43
N ARG A 297 -1.34 11.68 6.85
CA ARG A 297 -2.17 10.63 6.23
C ARG A 297 -3.06 9.88 7.20
N GLY A 298 -2.69 9.81 8.46
CA GLY A 298 -3.48 9.13 9.50
C GLY A 298 -4.66 9.96 10.05
N VAL A 299 -4.82 11.21 9.63
CA VAL A 299 -5.83 12.13 10.17
C VAL A 299 -7.24 11.77 9.71
N ALA A 300 -7.43 11.39 8.45
CA ALA A 300 -8.73 10.96 7.96
C ALA A 300 -8.68 9.64 7.21
N SER A 301 -9.71 8.84 7.42
CA SER A 301 -9.97 7.60 6.69
C SER A 301 -11.38 7.60 6.13
N PHE A 302 -11.53 7.03 4.95
CA PHE A 302 -12.81 6.83 4.29
C PHE A 302 -12.93 5.40 3.79
N SER A 303 -14.08 4.79 3.98
CA SER A 303 -14.37 3.46 3.44
C SER A 303 -15.73 3.43 2.77
N ILE A 304 -15.85 2.61 1.72
CA ILE A 304 -17.08 2.40 0.97
C ILE A 304 -17.06 1.00 0.35
N THR A 305 -18.24 0.35 0.26
CA THR A 305 -18.41 -0.89 -0.48
C THR A 305 -19.16 -0.61 -1.78
N LEU A 306 -18.53 -0.91 -2.91
CA LEU A 306 -19.14 -0.77 -4.24
C LEU A 306 -20.09 -1.95 -4.50
N ALA A 307 -21.34 -1.64 -4.85
CA ALA A 307 -22.37 -2.64 -5.15
C ALA A 307 -22.03 -3.46 -6.41
N LYS A 308 -21.38 -2.84 -7.39
CA LYS A 308 -20.79 -3.52 -8.55
C LYS A 308 -19.28 -3.61 -8.38
N GLY A 309 -18.75 -4.83 -8.26
CA GLY A 309 -17.32 -5.08 -8.07
C GLY A 309 -16.45 -4.50 -9.18
N ARG A 310 -15.34 -3.92 -8.80
CA ARG A 310 -14.33 -3.26 -9.65
C ARG A 310 -13.00 -3.99 -9.51
N ALA A 311 -12.81 -5.05 -10.31
CA ALA A 311 -11.57 -5.86 -10.31
C ALA A 311 -10.31 -5.08 -10.73
N ASP A 312 -10.48 -3.94 -11.39
CA ASP A 312 -9.40 -3.05 -11.86
C ASP A 312 -8.76 -2.22 -10.74
N LEU A 313 -9.38 -2.16 -9.56
CA LEU A 313 -8.85 -1.39 -8.43
C LEU A 313 -7.74 -2.15 -7.69
N PHE A 314 -6.73 -1.39 -7.24
CA PHE A 314 -5.59 -1.87 -6.45
C PHE A 314 -5.05 -0.76 -5.53
N PRO A 315 -4.30 -1.08 -4.47
CA PRO A 315 -3.71 -0.09 -3.56
C PRO A 315 -2.82 0.95 -4.28
N GLU A 316 -2.68 2.14 -3.70
CA GLU A 316 -1.96 3.33 -4.20
C GLU A 316 -2.66 4.07 -5.34
N LEU A 317 -3.80 3.61 -5.86
CA LEU A 317 -4.57 4.39 -6.83
C LEU A 317 -5.11 5.67 -6.19
N PRO A 318 -4.97 6.83 -6.87
CA PRO A 318 -5.62 8.07 -6.47
C PRO A 318 -7.12 8.00 -6.75
N VAL A 319 -7.91 8.48 -5.79
CA VAL A 319 -9.38 8.45 -5.86
C VAL A 319 -9.94 9.83 -5.57
N LYS A 320 -10.94 10.23 -6.35
CA LYS A 320 -11.83 11.35 -6.07
C LYS A 320 -13.22 10.81 -5.80
N VAL A 321 -13.79 11.16 -4.67
CA VAL A 321 -15.16 10.77 -4.31
C VAL A 321 -16.10 11.95 -4.53
N SER A 322 -17.39 11.68 -4.67
CA SER A 322 -18.40 12.73 -4.86
C SER A 322 -19.80 12.30 -4.40
N GLY A 323 -20.59 13.29 -3.98
CA GLY A 323 -21.96 13.09 -3.51
C GLY A 323 -22.04 12.82 -2.02
N PHE A 324 -21.00 13.12 -1.27
CA PHE A 324 -20.93 13.05 0.20
C PHE A 324 -20.99 14.46 0.81
N LYS A 325 -20.31 14.67 1.91
CA LYS A 325 -20.13 16.00 2.50
C LYS A 325 -18.95 16.71 1.83
N PRO A 326 -18.94 18.07 1.82
CA PRO A 326 -17.86 18.84 1.20
C PRO A 326 -16.47 18.40 1.67
N GLU A 327 -16.28 18.16 2.97
CA GLU A 327 -15.00 17.75 3.55
C GLU A 327 -14.49 16.43 3.01
N ILE A 328 -15.40 15.54 2.56
CA ILE A 328 -15.08 14.26 1.94
C ILE A 328 -14.84 14.44 0.44
N ASP A 329 -15.71 15.21 -0.23
CA ASP A 329 -15.69 15.41 -1.67
C ASP A 329 -14.52 16.29 -2.14
N GLU A 330 -14.07 17.24 -1.33
CA GLU A 330 -12.94 18.12 -1.64
C GLU A 330 -11.59 17.40 -1.48
N ALA A 331 -11.50 16.41 -0.60
CA ALA A 331 -10.26 15.68 -0.34
C ALA A 331 -9.84 14.79 -1.53
N TYR A 332 -8.52 14.58 -1.67
CA TYR A 332 -7.94 13.58 -2.57
C TYR A 332 -7.52 12.37 -1.76
N TRP A 333 -8.05 11.25 -2.15
CA TRP A 333 -7.91 9.98 -1.45
C TRP A 333 -6.91 9.08 -2.14
N THR A 334 -6.27 8.22 -1.37
CA THR A 334 -5.42 7.13 -1.89
C THR A 334 -5.95 5.80 -1.37
N LEU A 335 -6.08 4.81 -2.24
CA LEU A 335 -6.46 3.45 -1.85
C LEU A 335 -5.38 2.81 -0.98
N VAL A 336 -5.78 2.26 0.16
CA VAL A 336 -4.92 1.54 1.09
C VAL A 336 -5.13 0.04 0.96
N THR A 337 -6.39 -0.38 1.05
CA THR A 337 -6.80 -1.78 0.97
C THR A 337 -7.97 -1.90 0.00
N VAL A 338 -7.93 -2.92 -0.84
CA VAL A 338 -9.01 -3.26 -1.76
C VAL A 338 -9.44 -4.71 -1.49
N SER A 339 -10.68 -4.90 -1.06
CA SER A 339 -11.24 -6.23 -0.80
C SER A 339 -12.34 -6.56 -1.80
N HIS A 340 -12.12 -7.59 -2.58
CA HIS A 340 -13.09 -8.13 -3.54
C HIS A 340 -13.82 -9.29 -2.92
N SER A 341 -15.16 -9.31 -3.00
CA SER A 341 -15.99 -10.41 -2.53
C SER A 341 -16.93 -10.88 -3.62
N LEU A 342 -16.86 -12.15 -3.93
CA LEU A 342 -17.73 -12.82 -4.88
C LEU A 342 -18.44 -13.96 -4.17
N ASN A 343 -19.78 -13.93 -4.18
CA ASN A 343 -20.64 -14.93 -3.55
C ASN A 343 -21.98 -15.01 -4.30
N ASN A 344 -22.93 -15.75 -3.76
CA ASN A 344 -24.28 -15.91 -4.35
C ASN A 344 -25.08 -14.59 -4.48
N SER A 345 -24.69 -13.54 -3.72
CA SER A 345 -25.32 -12.20 -3.82
C SER A 345 -24.70 -11.32 -4.90
N GLY A 346 -23.58 -11.75 -5.50
CA GLY A 346 -22.90 -11.01 -6.56
C GLY A 346 -21.41 -10.78 -6.31
N PHE A 347 -20.85 -9.82 -7.05
CA PHE A 347 -19.47 -9.38 -6.94
C PHE A 347 -19.43 -7.93 -6.45
N THR A 348 -18.83 -7.71 -5.29
CA THR A 348 -18.67 -6.40 -4.65
C THR A 348 -17.19 -6.09 -4.41
N THR A 349 -16.88 -4.80 -4.20
CA THR A 349 -15.51 -4.36 -3.86
C THR A 349 -15.59 -3.36 -2.72
N SER A 350 -14.97 -3.67 -1.60
CA SER A 350 -14.82 -2.77 -0.44
C SER A 350 -13.46 -2.06 -0.52
N LEU A 351 -13.49 -0.77 -0.26
CA LEU A 351 -12.35 0.12 -0.38
C LEU A 351 -12.05 0.78 0.96
N GLU A 352 -10.79 0.79 1.33
CA GLU A 352 -10.27 1.62 2.41
C GLU A 352 -9.33 2.65 1.83
N LEU A 353 -9.56 3.91 2.20
CA LEU A 353 -8.86 5.05 1.65
C LEU A 353 -8.29 5.91 2.79
N GLU A 354 -7.15 6.50 2.54
CA GLU A 354 -6.56 7.52 3.40
C GLU A 354 -6.45 8.85 2.65
N VAL A 355 -6.41 9.92 3.40
CA VAL A 355 -6.23 11.25 2.80
C VAL A 355 -4.80 11.44 2.33
N LYS A 356 -4.63 12.14 1.21
CA LYS A 356 -3.33 12.61 0.75
C LYS A 356 -2.90 13.81 1.60
N SER A 357 -1.70 13.77 2.14
CA SER A 357 -1.20 14.70 3.16
C SER A 357 -1.18 16.19 2.78
N SER A 358 -1.37 16.53 1.52
CA SER A 358 -1.30 17.93 1.05
C SER A 358 -2.63 18.69 1.03
N GLU A 359 -3.75 18.07 1.45
CA GLU A 359 -5.06 18.54 1.01
C GLU A 359 -6.18 18.62 2.07
N ILE A 360 -5.89 18.44 3.36
CA ILE A 360 -6.84 18.82 4.39
C ILE A 360 -6.45 20.22 4.89
N ASP A 361 -7.05 21.23 4.28
CA ASP A 361 -7.10 22.60 4.85
C ASP A 361 -8.26 22.61 5.86
N MET A 362 -7.96 22.32 7.13
CA MET A 362 -8.95 22.28 8.22
C MET A 362 -9.27 23.68 8.77
N ASP A 363 -8.65 24.74 8.24
CA ASP A 363 -8.76 26.12 8.73
C ASP A 363 -9.61 27.02 7.81
N LYS A 364 -10.65 26.47 7.19
CA LYS A 364 -11.69 27.31 6.58
C LYS A 364 -12.90 27.36 7.52
N GLU A 365 -12.82 28.27 8.53
CA GLU A 365 -14.03 28.88 9.09
C GLU A 365 -14.67 29.85 8.09
#